data_78040aa7360e61145bcfefcf13d20012
#
_entry.id   78040aa7360e61145bcfefcf13d20012
#
_cell.length_a   1.000
_cell.length_b   1.000
_cell.length_c   1.000
_cell.angle_alpha   90.00
_cell.angle_beta   90.00
_cell.angle_gamma   90.00
#
_symmetry.space_group_name_H-M   'P 1'
#
loop_
_entity.id
_entity.type
_entity.pdbx_description
1 polymer ?
#
loop_
_entity_poly.entity_id
_entity_poly.type
_entity_poly.pdbx_seq_one_letter_code
_entity_poly.pdbx_strand_id
1 'polypeptide(L)'
;MKRTLLALALLAIGTAQAAEERPSNAADQTGLAVTIYNGDLALVKDARKVKVNNGDNYLAWRDVSARMQPETALLRSLDGKKLTLLEQNFDFDLLTPQKLLEESVGDSVRVIRHQPITGVEVSEYATVLAANEGVVLKFSDRVEASLPNPGRIAFMGVPANLRDRPTLSMVFRADVAPTGFLTPANATAEQGMELSYLTGGLTWKADYVAELSSKEDSIDLNGWVTLTNTSGTAYNNARLQLIAGTVNRTQPERAPMPMMAKTMAMADAAAPMQEEGLFEYHLYTLDRLTNLLDNQTKQVALLSAQKVKVDKEFRLTGGDWYYAGQYGDLGKKLKPSVFMEFTNKAEKGENTGLGVPLPKGIVRVYKKDSAGRAQFIGEDRIDHTAKGETVKLKLGEAFDITADKKQTDFQKLAVTGFNARPGGLIETAYQLEIRNAKSEKVVVTVVEPIAGEWQMLQESHPHKKETAHSAVWEISVPAEGKVTLTWRVRVKY
;
A
#
# COMPACT_ATOMS: atom_id res chain seq x y z
N MET A 1 -20.07 62.35 -68.52
CA MET A 1 -20.75 61.78 -67.35
C MET A 1 -20.07 60.46 -67.02
N LYS A 2 -19.19 60.49 -66.08
CA LYS A 2 -18.44 59.24 -65.56
C LYS A 2 -19.02 58.95 -64.19
N ARG A 3 -19.67 57.80 -63.96
CA ARG A 3 -20.16 57.35 -62.68
C ARG A 3 -19.11 56.50 -62.07
N THR A 4 -18.54 56.92 -60.91
CA THR A 4 -17.59 56.21 -60.09
C THR A 4 -18.42 55.34 -59.11
N LEU A 5 -18.31 54.03 -59.23
CA LEU A 5 -18.81 53.07 -58.22
C LEU A 5 -17.80 52.95 -57.11
N LEU A 6 -18.18 53.33 -55.89
CA LEU A 6 -17.40 53.11 -54.65
C LEU A 6 -17.76 51.72 -54.08
N ALA A 7 -16.88 50.78 -54.16
CA ALA A 7 -17.04 49.48 -53.53
C ALA A 7 -16.66 49.58 -52.05
N LEU A 8 -17.61 49.41 -51.13
CA LEU A 8 -17.42 49.35 -49.70
C LEU A 8 -17.00 47.90 -49.32
N ALA A 9 -15.73 47.70 -49.04
CA ALA A 9 -15.25 46.42 -48.50
C ALA A 9 -15.55 46.40 -46.99
N LEU A 10 -16.54 45.61 -46.56
CA LEU A 10 -16.77 45.26 -45.18
C LEU A 10 -15.65 44.29 -44.74
N LEU A 11 -14.67 44.77 -43.93
CA LEU A 11 -13.79 43.92 -43.15
C LEU A 11 -14.64 43.28 -42.02
N ALA A 12 -15.00 42.03 -42.18
CA ALA A 12 -15.47 41.20 -41.07
C ALA A 12 -14.25 40.91 -40.12
N ILE A 13 -14.14 41.69 -39.07
CA ILE A 13 -13.25 41.35 -37.95
C ILE A 13 -13.91 40.16 -37.28
N GLY A 14 -13.46 38.95 -37.62
CA GLY A 14 -13.80 37.76 -36.90
C GLY A 14 -13.18 37.87 -35.50
N THR A 15 -13.99 38.15 -34.50
CA THR A 15 -13.61 37.95 -33.10
C THR A 15 -13.30 36.47 -32.95
N ALA A 16 -12.01 36.12 -32.79
CA ALA A 16 -11.62 34.80 -32.34
C ALA A 16 -12.25 34.62 -30.94
N GLN A 17 -13.39 33.98 -30.90
CA GLN A 17 -14.03 33.58 -29.66
C GLN A 17 -13.12 32.49 -29.07
N ALA A 18 -12.47 32.79 -27.94
CA ALA A 18 -11.71 31.78 -27.20
C ALA A 18 -12.67 30.59 -26.99
N ALA A 19 -12.25 29.42 -27.43
CA ALA A 19 -13.07 28.23 -27.32
C ALA A 19 -13.30 27.95 -25.81
N GLU A 20 -14.57 27.96 -25.42
CA GLU A 20 -14.99 27.82 -24.02
C GLU A 20 -14.68 26.40 -23.52
N GLU A 21 -13.87 26.30 -22.46
CA GLU A 21 -13.57 25.04 -21.80
C GLU A 21 -14.84 24.48 -21.14
N ARG A 22 -15.19 23.24 -21.46
CA ARG A 22 -16.36 22.56 -20.89
C ARG A 22 -15.98 21.74 -19.68
N PRO A 23 -16.53 22.01 -18.48
CA PRO A 23 -16.31 21.18 -17.32
C PRO A 23 -17.09 19.87 -17.40
N SER A 24 -16.44 18.74 -17.08
CA SER A 24 -17.07 17.48 -16.74
C SER A 24 -16.73 17.15 -15.30
N ASN A 25 -17.71 16.76 -14.51
CA ASN A 25 -17.61 16.52 -13.07
C ASN A 25 -18.19 15.14 -12.69
N ALA A 26 -18.22 14.83 -11.40
CA ALA A 26 -18.71 13.55 -10.89
C ALA A 26 -20.19 13.26 -11.25
N ALA A 27 -21.02 14.25 -11.60
CA ALA A 27 -22.40 14.01 -12.00
C ALA A 27 -22.50 13.40 -13.41
N ASP A 28 -21.49 13.58 -14.26
CA ASP A 28 -21.42 13.00 -15.59
C ASP A 28 -20.92 11.54 -15.58
N GLN A 29 -20.48 11.05 -14.41
CA GLN A 29 -19.86 9.74 -14.25
C GLN A 29 -20.86 8.61 -14.46
N THR A 30 -20.51 7.67 -15.32
CA THR A 30 -21.31 6.49 -15.65
C THR A 30 -20.70 5.20 -15.10
N GLY A 31 -19.43 5.24 -14.77
CA GLY A 31 -18.72 4.11 -14.17
C GLY A 31 -17.37 4.52 -13.61
N LEU A 32 -16.97 3.87 -12.52
CA LEU A 32 -15.67 4.08 -11.88
C LEU A 32 -15.09 2.77 -11.47
N ALA A 33 -13.85 2.51 -11.86
CA ALA A 33 -13.07 1.36 -11.39
C ALA A 33 -11.73 1.83 -10.82
N VAL A 34 -11.35 1.26 -9.69
CA VAL A 34 -10.10 1.57 -9.01
C VAL A 34 -9.38 0.27 -8.71
N THR A 35 -8.20 0.09 -9.32
CA THR A 35 -7.33 -1.05 -9.09
C THR A 35 -6.13 -0.58 -8.26
N ILE A 36 -6.01 -1.04 -7.01
CA ILE A 36 -4.96 -0.61 -6.08
C ILE A 36 -3.87 -1.68 -6.02
N TYR A 37 -2.61 -1.26 -6.20
CA TYR A 37 -1.42 -2.11 -6.15
C TYR A 37 -0.76 -2.04 -4.76
N ASN A 38 0.12 -2.99 -4.48
CA ASN A 38 1.02 -2.85 -3.33
C ASN A 38 2.03 -1.73 -3.61
N GLY A 39 2.12 -0.72 -2.77
CA GLY A 39 3.17 0.31 -2.87
C GLY A 39 2.74 1.66 -3.43
N ASP A 40 1.71 2.27 -2.87
CA ASP A 40 1.26 3.65 -3.17
C ASP A 40 1.03 3.89 -4.67
N LEU A 41 0.28 3.00 -5.29
CA LEU A 41 -0.09 3.06 -6.70
C LEU A 41 -1.51 2.56 -6.91
N ALA A 42 -2.27 3.25 -7.75
CA ALA A 42 -3.55 2.77 -8.25
C ALA A 42 -3.76 3.15 -9.71
N LEU A 43 -4.50 2.33 -10.43
CA LEU A 43 -5.07 2.63 -11.73
C LEU A 43 -6.52 3.04 -11.53
N VAL A 44 -6.85 4.24 -11.94
CA VAL A 44 -8.24 4.76 -11.96
C VAL A 44 -8.74 4.71 -13.39
N LYS A 45 -9.97 4.21 -13.60
CA LYS A 45 -10.72 4.26 -14.86
C LYS A 45 -12.03 4.94 -14.57
N ASP A 46 -12.20 6.13 -15.11
CA ASP A 46 -13.34 7.01 -14.87
C ASP A 46 -14.10 7.21 -16.18
N ALA A 47 -15.27 6.59 -16.28
CA ALA A 47 -16.14 6.68 -17.45
C ALA A 47 -17.22 7.75 -17.24
N ARG A 48 -17.36 8.66 -18.21
CA ARG A 48 -18.35 9.76 -18.18
C ARG A 48 -19.08 9.93 -19.50
N LYS A 49 -20.25 10.54 -19.45
CA LYS A 49 -20.94 11.06 -20.62
C LYS A 49 -20.53 12.53 -20.84
N VAL A 50 -19.92 12.81 -21.97
CA VAL A 50 -19.37 14.13 -22.28
C VAL A 50 -19.97 14.64 -23.57
N LYS A 51 -20.37 15.93 -23.64
CA LYS A 51 -20.79 16.58 -24.85
C LYS A 51 -19.57 16.94 -25.69
N VAL A 52 -19.52 16.42 -26.91
CA VAL A 52 -18.38 16.54 -27.82
C VAL A 52 -18.85 17.21 -29.11
N ASN A 53 -18.12 18.23 -29.60
CA ASN A 53 -18.32 18.85 -30.88
C ASN A 53 -17.51 18.15 -31.97
N ASN A 54 -17.93 18.29 -33.22
CA ASN A 54 -17.08 17.94 -34.36
C ASN A 54 -15.87 18.90 -34.41
N GLY A 55 -14.65 18.37 -34.56
CA GLY A 55 -13.42 19.15 -34.54
C GLY A 55 -12.80 19.26 -33.13
N ASP A 56 -12.22 20.43 -32.83
CA ASP A 56 -11.45 20.63 -31.58
C ASP A 56 -12.37 20.87 -30.38
N ASN A 57 -12.09 20.21 -29.28
CA ASN A 57 -12.80 20.26 -28.02
C ASN A 57 -11.87 20.64 -26.89
N TYR A 58 -12.34 21.49 -25.97
CA TYR A 58 -11.68 21.91 -24.76
C TYR A 58 -12.44 21.35 -23.55
N LEU A 59 -11.85 20.46 -22.80
CA LEU A 59 -12.52 19.70 -21.74
C LEU A 59 -11.75 19.77 -20.43
N ALA A 60 -12.41 20.22 -19.37
CA ALA A 60 -11.90 20.16 -18.01
C ALA A 60 -12.48 18.91 -17.32
N TRP A 61 -11.67 17.85 -17.18
CA TRP A 61 -12.03 16.65 -16.43
C TRP A 61 -11.75 16.88 -14.95
N ARG A 62 -12.76 17.27 -14.20
CA ARG A 62 -12.65 17.64 -12.79
C ARG A 62 -12.74 16.43 -11.85
N ASP A 63 -12.39 16.61 -10.60
CA ASP A 63 -12.45 15.57 -9.55
C ASP A 63 -11.47 14.40 -9.77
N VAL A 64 -10.39 14.60 -10.51
CA VAL A 64 -9.29 13.63 -10.61
C VAL A 64 -8.47 13.60 -9.32
N SER A 65 -7.64 12.59 -9.14
CA SER A 65 -6.73 12.54 -7.99
C SER A 65 -5.75 13.71 -7.98
N ALA A 66 -5.56 14.34 -6.82
CA ALA A 66 -4.51 15.36 -6.62
C ALA A 66 -3.10 14.78 -6.76
N ARG A 67 -2.94 13.44 -6.68
CA ARG A 67 -1.68 12.69 -6.81
C ARG A 67 -1.61 11.91 -8.12
N MET A 68 -2.39 12.31 -9.10
CA MET A 68 -2.39 11.77 -10.45
C MET A 68 -1.00 11.92 -11.10
N GLN A 69 -0.63 10.94 -11.95
CA GLN A 69 0.53 10.99 -12.81
C GLN A 69 0.03 11.35 -14.23
N PRO A 70 0.08 12.63 -14.63
CA PRO A 70 -0.58 13.09 -15.85
C PRO A 70 -0.01 12.45 -17.11
N GLU A 71 1.26 12.08 -17.11
CA GLU A 71 1.93 11.37 -18.20
C GLU A 71 1.36 9.98 -18.49
N THR A 72 0.58 9.44 -17.56
CA THR A 72 -0.07 8.13 -17.70
C THR A 72 -1.52 8.23 -18.15
N ALA A 73 -2.03 9.46 -18.31
CA ALA A 73 -3.42 9.70 -18.67
C ALA A 73 -3.71 9.23 -20.10
N LEU A 74 -4.77 8.48 -20.25
CA LEU A 74 -5.27 7.99 -21.52
C LEU A 74 -6.78 8.25 -21.62
N LEU A 75 -7.16 9.14 -22.54
CA LEU A 75 -8.56 9.39 -22.89
C LEU A 75 -8.96 8.54 -24.07
N ARG A 76 -10.08 7.82 -23.97
CA ARG A 76 -10.64 7.03 -25.07
C ARG A 76 -12.15 7.16 -25.16
N SER A 77 -12.69 6.99 -26.36
CA SER A 77 -14.13 6.85 -26.58
C SER A 77 -14.56 5.41 -26.27
N LEU A 78 -15.63 5.26 -25.49
CA LEU A 78 -16.29 3.97 -25.25
C LEU A 78 -17.16 3.53 -26.43
N ASP A 79 -17.54 4.48 -27.32
CA ASP A 79 -18.35 4.23 -28.50
C ASP A 79 -17.51 3.84 -29.73
N GLY A 80 -16.20 3.60 -29.56
CA GLY A 80 -15.27 3.21 -30.63
C GLY A 80 -14.95 4.33 -31.64
N LYS A 81 -15.35 5.56 -31.36
CA LYS A 81 -15.07 6.72 -32.22
C LYS A 81 -13.63 7.16 -32.06
N LYS A 82 -13.02 7.64 -33.15
CA LYS A 82 -11.64 8.10 -33.13
C LYS A 82 -11.54 9.44 -32.39
N LEU A 83 -10.68 9.50 -31.40
CA LEU A 83 -10.27 10.71 -30.70
C LEU A 83 -8.78 10.92 -30.93
N THR A 84 -8.37 12.17 -31.11
CA THR A 84 -6.96 12.55 -31.20
C THR A 84 -6.68 13.58 -30.11
N LEU A 85 -5.98 13.16 -29.05
CA LEU A 85 -5.53 14.06 -27.98
C LEU A 85 -4.45 14.98 -28.56
N LEU A 86 -4.58 16.28 -28.39
CA LEU A 86 -3.63 17.30 -28.85
C LEU A 86 -2.80 17.87 -27.72
N GLU A 87 -3.44 18.11 -26.56
CA GLU A 87 -2.81 18.72 -25.39
C GLU A 87 -3.51 18.24 -24.13
N GLN A 88 -2.74 18.14 -23.04
CA GLN A 88 -3.28 17.91 -21.69
C GLN A 88 -2.45 18.67 -20.66
N ASN A 89 -3.15 19.29 -19.70
CA ASN A 89 -2.57 20.05 -18.59
C ASN A 89 -3.20 19.58 -17.28
N PHE A 90 -2.36 19.30 -16.29
CA PHE A 90 -2.84 18.92 -14.96
C PHE A 90 -2.80 20.11 -14.03
N ASP A 91 -3.98 20.66 -13.74
CA ASP A 91 -4.17 21.83 -12.89
C ASP A 91 -4.46 21.35 -11.45
N PHE A 92 -3.44 21.34 -10.61
CA PHE A 92 -3.53 20.90 -9.20
C PHE A 92 -3.37 22.06 -8.21
N ASP A 93 -3.12 23.28 -8.67
CA ASP A 93 -3.13 24.47 -7.82
C ASP A 93 -4.55 24.81 -7.42
N LEU A 94 -4.86 24.47 -6.15
CA LEU A 94 -6.20 24.64 -5.61
C LEU A 94 -6.42 26.09 -5.16
N LEU A 95 -7.64 26.58 -5.43
CA LEU A 95 -8.08 27.88 -5.00
C LEU A 95 -8.13 27.96 -3.47
N THR A 96 -7.10 28.57 -2.88
CA THR A 96 -7.02 28.93 -1.47
C THR A 96 -6.84 30.43 -1.33
N PRO A 97 -7.18 31.03 -0.20
CA PRO A 97 -6.93 32.47 0.02
C PRO A 97 -5.45 32.85 -0.19
N GLN A 98 -4.53 31.98 0.21
CA GLN A 98 -3.11 32.20 0.06
C GLN A 98 -2.68 32.13 -1.42
N LYS A 99 -3.12 31.11 -2.16
CA LYS A 99 -2.82 30.95 -3.59
C LYS A 99 -3.42 32.10 -4.42
N LEU A 100 -4.66 32.48 -4.11
CA LEU A 100 -5.29 33.60 -4.77
C LEU A 100 -4.50 34.90 -4.57
N LEU A 101 -3.92 35.09 -3.40
CA LEU A 101 -3.06 36.23 -3.09
C LEU A 101 -1.70 36.14 -3.84
N GLU A 102 -1.07 34.97 -3.87
CA GLU A 102 0.19 34.70 -4.57
C GLU A 102 0.08 35.01 -6.08
N GLU A 103 -0.99 34.49 -6.71
CA GLU A 103 -1.24 34.70 -8.13
C GLU A 103 -1.67 36.13 -8.48
N SER A 104 -2.04 36.94 -7.45
CA SER A 104 -2.41 38.34 -7.64
C SER A 104 -1.24 39.29 -7.42
N VAL A 105 0.00 38.81 -7.27
CA VAL A 105 1.18 39.67 -7.13
C VAL A 105 1.39 40.46 -8.42
N GLY A 106 1.43 41.79 -8.29
CA GLY A 106 1.46 42.76 -9.39
C GLY A 106 0.09 43.30 -9.79
N ASP A 107 -1.00 42.64 -9.38
CA ASP A 107 -2.36 43.04 -9.69
C ASP A 107 -2.96 44.03 -8.66
N SER A 108 -4.01 44.73 -9.09
CA SER A 108 -4.78 45.62 -8.23
C SER A 108 -5.89 44.84 -7.52
N VAL A 109 -5.93 44.96 -6.21
CA VAL A 109 -6.96 44.38 -5.33
C VAL A 109 -7.70 45.47 -4.56
N ARG A 110 -8.92 45.19 -4.12
CA ARG A 110 -9.70 46.10 -3.28
C ARG A 110 -9.55 45.68 -1.81
N VAL A 111 -8.96 46.52 -1.00
CA VAL A 111 -8.82 46.35 0.45
C VAL A 111 -10.02 46.99 1.15
N ILE A 112 -10.76 46.24 1.92
CA ILE A 112 -11.97 46.68 2.63
C ILE A 112 -11.68 46.64 4.12
N ARG A 113 -11.93 47.76 4.79
CA ARG A 113 -11.71 47.94 6.23
C ARG A 113 -12.98 48.44 6.91
N HIS A 114 -13.18 48.06 8.17
CA HIS A 114 -14.22 48.65 9.00
C HIS A 114 -13.65 49.79 9.82
N GLN A 115 -14.31 50.93 9.82
CA GLN A 115 -13.98 51.99 10.78
C GLN A 115 -14.41 51.55 12.20
N PRO A 116 -13.49 51.51 13.19
CA PRO A 116 -13.80 50.95 14.50
C PRO A 116 -14.93 51.69 15.26
N ILE A 117 -15.14 52.97 14.99
CA ILE A 117 -16.11 53.80 15.72
C ILE A 117 -17.49 53.80 15.06
N THR A 118 -17.54 53.83 13.72
CA THR A 118 -18.82 54.00 12.99
C THR A 118 -19.35 52.70 12.41
N GLY A 119 -18.52 51.63 12.32
CA GLY A 119 -18.86 50.38 11.68
C GLY A 119 -18.96 50.48 10.14
N VAL A 120 -18.66 51.63 9.54
CA VAL A 120 -18.75 51.86 8.10
C VAL A 120 -17.61 51.18 7.38
N GLU A 121 -17.92 50.47 6.29
CA GLU A 121 -16.88 49.88 5.41
C GLU A 121 -16.25 50.97 4.52
N VAL A 122 -14.95 51.06 4.56
CA VAL A 122 -14.13 51.88 3.64
C VAL A 122 -13.30 50.96 2.75
N SER A 123 -13.29 51.25 1.46
CA SER A 123 -12.49 50.46 0.51
C SER A 123 -11.50 51.30 -0.27
N GLU A 124 -10.29 50.80 -0.43
CA GLU A 124 -9.19 51.39 -1.21
C GLU A 124 -8.65 50.36 -2.18
N TYR A 125 -8.11 50.84 -3.30
CA TYR A 125 -7.36 49.96 -4.22
C TYR A 125 -5.89 49.96 -3.84
N ALA A 126 -5.28 48.75 -3.90
CA ALA A 126 -3.86 48.56 -3.66
C ALA A 126 -3.29 47.52 -4.62
N THR A 127 -2.02 47.66 -4.98
CA THR A 127 -1.29 46.63 -5.74
C THR A 127 -0.64 45.66 -4.75
N VAL A 128 -0.80 44.37 -5.00
CA VAL A 128 -0.09 43.33 -4.22
C VAL A 128 1.37 43.33 -4.63
N LEU A 129 2.29 43.66 -3.74
CA LEU A 129 3.74 43.64 -4.01
C LEU A 129 4.37 42.27 -3.69
N ALA A 130 3.89 41.59 -2.65
CA ALA A 130 4.37 40.30 -2.22
C ALA A 130 3.29 39.59 -1.40
N ALA A 131 3.35 38.23 -1.43
CA ALA A 131 2.43 37.33 -0.73
C ALA A 131 3.17 36.22 0.08
N ASN A 132 4.49 36.31 0.21
CA ASN A 132 5.30 35.36 0.97
C ASN A 132 5.29 35.71 2.45
N GLU A 133 4.90 34.78 3.32
CA GLU A 133 4.84 34.97 4.80
C GLU A 133 3.98 36.17 5.27
N GLY A 134 2.97 36.54 4.49
CA GLY A 134 2.10 37.68 4.70
C GLY A 134 1.87 38.47 3.42
N VAL A 135 1.14 39.57 3.51
CA VAL A 135 0.85 40.41 2.36
C VAL A 135 1.54 41.77 2.44
N VAL A 136 2.13 42.23 1.35
CA VAL A 136 2.65 43.60 1.18
C VAL A 136 1.81 44.28 0.11
N LEU A 137 1.16 45.39 0.49
CA LEU A 137 0.23 46.14 -0.34
C LEU A 137 0.74 47.56 -0.57
N LYS A 138 0.74 47.99 -1.83
CA LYS A 138 1.06 49.37 -2.21
C LYS A 138 -0.22 50.13 -2.53
N PHE A 139 -0.56 51.08 -1.70
CA PHE A 139 -1.60 52.09 -1.93
C PHE A 139 -1.03 53.27 -2.73
N SER A 140 -1.87 54.24 -3.07
CA SER A 140 -1.45 55.45 -3.81
C SER A 140 -0.45 56.31 -3.08
N ASP A 141 -0.45 56.28 -1.73
CA ASP A 141 0.32 57.15 -0.84
C ASP A 141 1.23 56.41 0.14
N ARG A 142 1.15 55.08 0.23
CA ARG A 142 1.86 54.29 1.25
C ARG A 142 2.04 52.83 0.82
N VAL A 143 2.92 52.11 1.57
CA VAL A 143 3.05 50.66 1.52
C VAL A 143 2.73 50.08 2.89
N GLU A 144 1.90 49.06 2.93
CA GLU A 144 1.55 48.33 4.16
C GLU A 144 1.97 46.88 4.08
N ALA A 145 2.58 46.36 5.17
CA ALA A 145 3.11 44.98 5.23
C ALA A 145 2.20 44.00 5.96
N SER A 146 0.95 44.35 6.20
CA SER A 146 -0.07 43.47 6.79
C SER A 146 -1.46 44.03 6.52
N LEU A 147 -2.48 43.17 6.62
CA LEU A 147 -3.86 43.61 6.65
C LEU A 147 -4.20 44.10 8.05
N PRO A 148 -4.73 45.34 8.23
CA PRO A 148 -5.27 45.76 9.50
C PRO A 148 -6.49 44.91 9.88
N ASN A 149 -6.57 44.51 11.11
CA ASN A 149 -7.71 43.75 11.65
C ASN A 149 -8.76 44.71 12.30
N PRO A 150 -10.04 44.70 11.90
CA PRO A 150 -10.62 43.84 10.85
C PRO A 150 -10.44 44.43 9.44
N GLY A 151 -9.95 43.59 8.51
CA GLY A 151 -9.82 43.96 7.11
C GLY A 151 -9.87 42.70 6.20
N ARG A 152 -10.32 42.89 4.96
CA ARG A 152 -10.33 41.81 3.94
C ARG A 152 -9.88 42.33 2.58
N ILE A 153 -9.32 41.43 1.78
CA ILE A 153 -8.99 41.68 0.38
C ILE A 153 -10.12 41.14 -0.49
N ALA A 154 -10.60 41.94 -1.43
CA ALA A 154 -11.51 41.52 -2.47
C ALA A 154 -10.75 41.53 -3.81
N PHE A 155 -10.73 40.38 -4.47
CA PHE A 155 -10.08 40.17 -5.75
C PHE A 155 -11.06 40.49 -6.88
N MET A 156 -10.53 40.91 -8.05
CA MET A 156 -11.35 41.26 -9.19
C MET A 156 -11.83 40.05 -10.00
N GLY A 157 -11.22 38.90 -9.78
CA GLY A 157 -11.53 37.63 -10.42
C GLY A 157 -10.72 36.48 -9.82
N VAL A 158 -10.91 35.31 -10.38
CA VAL A 158 -10.11 34.11 -10.07
C VAL A 158 -9.18 33.87 -11.24
N PRO A 159 -7.85 33.74 -11.02
CA PRO A 159 -6.90 33.37 -12.07
C PRO A 159 -7.29 32.05 -12.75
N ALA A 160 -7.09 31.98 -14.06
CA ALA A 160 -7.56 30.85 -14.86
C ALA A 160 -6.89 29.50 -14.52
N ASN A 161 -5.68 29.55 -13.95
CA ASN A 161 -4.92 28.37 -13.51
C ASN A 161 -5.32 27.86 -12.13
N LEU A 162 -6.05 28.65 -11.31
CA LEU A 162 -6.56 28.20 -10.02
C LEU A 162 -7.87 27.44 -10.17
N ARG A 163 -7.90 26.22 -9.66
CA ARG A 163 -9.07 25.34 -9.70
C ARG A 163 -9.63 25.12 -8.30
N ASP A 164 -10.94 24.95 -8.17
CA ASP A 164 -11.60 24.56 -6.91
C ASP A 164 -11.33 23.08 -6.55
N ARG A 165 -10.89 22.28 -7.52
CA ARG A 165 -10.52 20.86 -7.37
C ARG A 165 -9.51 20.45 -8.44
N PRO A 166 -8.72 19.38 -8.19
CA PRO A 166 -7.77 18.85 -9.17
C PRO A 166 -8.48 18.57 -10.50
N THR A 167 -7.91 19.06 -11.58
CA THR A 167 -8.53 19.04 -12.92
C THR A 167 -7.49 18.63 -13.96
N LEU A 168 -7.85 17.73 -14.87
CA LEU A 168 -7.09 17.47 -16.08
C LEU A 168 -7.78 18.22 -17.24
N SER A 169 -7.16 19.29 -17.71
CA SER A 169 -7.60 20.06 -18.88
C SER A 169 -7.05 19.42 -20.14
N MET A 170 -7.90 19.19 -21.14
CA MET A 170 -7.53 18.49 -22.36
C MET A 170 -8.04 19.22 -23.59
N VAL A 171 -7.21 19.27 -24.64
CA VAL A 171 -7.60 19.64 -25.99
C VAL A 171 -7.54 18.38 -26.86
N PHE A 172 -8.66 18.03 -27.47
CA PHE A 172 -8.71 16.86 -28.34
C PHE A 172 -9.61 17.12 -29.56
N ARG A 173 -9.29 16.45 -30.65
CA ARG A 173 -10.11 16.46 -31.88
C ARG A 173 -10.97 15.21 -31.94
N ALA A 174 -12.27 15.40 -32.20
CA ALA A 174 -13.23 14.33 -32.36
C ALA A 174 -13.93 14.44 -33.72
N ASP A 175 -14.13 13.29 -34.36
CA ASP A 175 -14.98 13.17 -35.55
C ASP A 175 -16.36 12.71 -35.11
N VAL A 176 -17.27 13.64 -34.93
CA VAL A 176 -18.67 13.34 -34.70
C VAL A 176 -19.33 13.15 -36.08
N ALA A 177 -19.45 11.86 -36.50
CA ALA A 177 -20.04 11.56 -37.82
C ALA A 177 -21.44 12.17 -37.92
N PRO A 178 -21.73 12.92 -39.03
CA PRO A 178 -23.04 13.49 -39.26
C PRO A 178 -24.06 12.37 -39.45
N THR A 179 -25.15 12.42 -38.70
CA THR A 179 -26.27 11.47 -38.81
C THR A 179 -27.27 11.87 -39.92
N GLY A 180 -26.82 12.57 -40.97
CA GLY A 180 -27.65 12.95 -42.11
C GLY A 180 -27.03 14.02 -43.00
N PHE A 181 -27.60 14.18 -44.20
CA PHE A 181 -27.14 15.10 -45.23
C PHE A 181 -27.20 16.61 -44.87
N LEU A 182 -27.82 16.94 -43.71
CA LEU A 182 -28.01 18.31 -43.23
C LEU A 182 -27.43 18.53 -41.81
N THR A 183 -26.44 17.75 -41.36
CA THR A 183 -25.86 17.95 -40.05
C THR A 183 -24.99 19.21 -40.04
N PRO A 184 -25.23 20.19 -39.15
CA PRO A 184 -24.43 21.41 -39.07
C PRO A 184 -22.97 21.08 -38.76
N ALA A 185 -22.03 21.89 -39.26
CA ALA A 185 -20.61 21.76 -38.95
C ALA A 185 -20.31 21.76 -37.45
N ASN A 186 -21.22 22.32 -36.63
CA ASN A 186 -21.15 22.42 -35.16
C ASN A 186 -22.00 21.35 -34.45
N ALA A 187 -22.18 20.17 -35.03
CA ALA A 187 -22.95 19.11 -34.39
C ALA A 187 -22.31 18.72 -33.04
N THR A 188 -23.12 18.74 -31.99
CA THR A 188 -22.77 18.30 -30.66
C THR A 188 -23.43 16.95 -30.40
N ALA A 189 -22.66 15.98 -29.93
CA ALA A 189 -23.18 14.67 -29.51
C ALA A 189 -22.71 14.33 -28.12
N GLU A 190 -23.55 13.63 -27.36
CA GLU A 190 -23.08 12.98 -26.13
C GLU A 190 -22.32 11.72 -26.51
N GLN A 191 -21.12 11.56 -25.89
CA GLN A 191 -20.28 10.39 -26.08
C GLN A 191 -19.88 9.82 -24.74
N GLY A 192 -19.86 8.48 -24.63
CA GLY A 192 -19.20 7.78 -23.55
C GLY A 192 -17.68 7.88 -23.71
N MET A 193 -17.03 8.44 -22.71
CA MET A 193 -15.58 8.59 -22.66
C MET A 193 -15.03 7.99 -21.39
N GLU A 194 -13.84 7.39 -21.45
CA GLU A 194 -13.13 6.88 -20.28
C GLU A 194 -11.75 7.54 -20.20
N LEU A 195 -11.47 8.13 -19.05
CA LEU A 195 -10.14 8.57 -18.66
C LEU A 195 -9.51 7.51 -17.76
N SER A 196 -8.39 6.94 -18.19
CA SER A 196 -7.58 6.01 -17.38
C SER A 196 -6.28 6.69 -16.99
N TYR A 197 -5.86 6.59 -15.71
CA TYR A 197 -4.59 7.17 -15.24
C TYR A 197 -4.06 6.45 -14.01
N LEU A 198 -2.75 6.53 -13.79
CA LEU A 198 -2.11 6.08 -12.56
C LEU A 198 -2.09 7.23 -11.53
N THR A 199 -2.20 6.85 -10.26
CA THR A 199 -2.15 7.79 -9.13
C THR A 199 -1.46 7.18 -7.92
N GLY A 200 -0.84 8.04 -7.10
CA GLY A 200 -0.49 7.73 -5.72
C GLY A 200 -1.65 8.02 -4.75
N GLY A 201 -1.39 7.87 -3.46
CA GLY A 201 -2.35 8.16 -2.39
C GLY A 201 -3.37 7.07 -2.10
N LEU A 202 -3.27 5.94 -2.79
CA LEU A 202 -4.08 4.76 -2.53
C LEU A 202 -3.17 3.58 -2.17
N THR A 203 -3.39 3.00 -0.99
CA THR A 203 -2.62 1.85 -0.51
C THR A 203 -3.54 0.79 0.06
N TRP A 204 -3.08 -0.45 0.07
CA TRP A 204 -3.76 -1.53 0.74
C TRP A 204 -2.79 -2.51 1.41
N LYS A 205 -3.27 -3.19 2.44
CA LYS A 205 -2.57 -4.27 3.12
C LYS A 205 -3.55 -5.34 3.57
N ALA A 206 -3.09 -6.59 3.66
CA ALA A 206 -3.85 -7.65 4.30
C ALA A 206 -3.51 -7.72 5.79
N ASP A 207 -4.54 -7.95 6.59
CA ASP A 207 -4.46 -8.23 8.02
C ASP A 207 -5.28 -9.49 8.29
N TYR A 208 -4.74 -10.42 9.08
CA TYR A 208 -5.40 -11.69 9.38
C TYR A 208 -5.59 -11.83 10.89
N VAL A 209 -6.73 -12.38 11.25
CA VAL A 209 -7.05 -12.75 12.63
C VAL A 209 -7.29 -14.26 12.67
N ALA A 210 -6.49 -14.96 13.46
CA ALA A 210 -6.60 -16.40 13.67
C ALA A 210 -7.05 -16.68 15.11
N GLU A 211 -8.15 -17.39 15.28
CA GLU A 211 -8.61 -17.87 16.58
C GLU A 211 -8.24 -19.34 16.75
N LEU A 212 -7.34 -19.65 17.70
CA LEU A 212 -6.87 -20.99 17.97
C LEU A 212 -7.89 -21.76 18.82
N SER A 213 -8.17 -22.99 18.40
CA SER A 213 -9.05 -23.90 19.13
C SER A 213 -8.55 -24.17 20.55
N SER A 214 -9.44 -24.61 21.45
CA SER A 214 -9.05 -24.99 22.81
C SER A 214 -8.04 -26.15 22.84
N LYS A 215 -8.11 -27.05 21.86
CA LYS A 215 -7.19 -28.20 21.70
C LYS A 215 -5.87 -27.84 21.02
N GLU A 216 -5.72 -26.63 20.52
CA GLU A 216 -4.54 -26.13 19.79
C GLU A 216 -4.23 -26.94 18.51
N ASP A 217 -5.22 -27.54 17.88
CA ASP A 217 -5.13 -28.37 16.68
C ASP A 217 -5.72 -27.74 15.43
N SER A 218 -6.43 -26.63 15.58
CA SER A 218 -7.08 -25.93 14.47
C SER A 218 -7.26 -24.44 14.76
N ILE A 219 -7.37 -23.65 13.69
CA ILE A 219 -7.67 -22.21 13.73
C ILE A 219 -8.86 -21.85 12.86
N ASP A 220 -9.61 -20.83 13.28
CA ASP A 220 -10.50 -20.07 12.42
C ASP A 220 -9.75 -18.80 11.97
N LEU A 221 -9.56 -18.65 10.65
CA LEU A 221 -8.75 -17.58 10.04
C LEU A 221 -9.66 -16.62 9.27
N ASN A 222 -9.67 -15.36 9.67
CA ASN A 222 -10.36 -14.28 8.97
C ASN A 222 -9.34 -13.29 8.41
N GLY A 223 -9.39 -13.07 7.09
CA GLY A 223 -8.56 -12.11 6.39
C GLY A 223 -9.34 -10.83 6.06
N TRP A 224 -8.71 -9.70 6.30
CA TRP A 224 -9.21 -8.37 6.01
C TRP A 224 -8.25 -7.62 5.10
N VAL A 225 -8.79 -6.78 4.24
CA VAL A 225 -8.03 -5.77 3.51
C VAL A 225 -8.26 -4.42 4.15
N THR A 226 -7.21 -3.77 4.56
CA THR A 226 -7.20 -2.39 5.02
C THR A 226 -6.77 -1.49 3.87
N LEU A 227 -7.68 -0.62 3.44
CA LEU A 227 -7.50 0.35 2.36
C LEU A 227 -7.32 1.74 2.95
N THR A 228 -6.39 2.51 2.41
CA THR A 228 -6.20 3.93 2.80
C THR A 228 -6.24 4.79 1.55
N ASN A 229 -7.08 5.82 1.57
CA ASN A 229 -7.18 6.83 0.52
C ASN A 229 -6.72 8.19 1.05
N THR A 230 -5.63 8.70 0.48
CA THR A 230 -5.07 10.04 0.71
C THR A 230 -4.74 10.70 -0.64
N SER A 231 -5.53 10.37 -1.66
CA SER A 231 -5.30 10.84 -3.03
C SER A 231 -5.83 12.25 -3.31
N GLY A 232 -6.53 12.85 -2.34
CA GLY A 232 -7.14 14.17 -2.47
C GLY A 232 -8.48 14.16 -3.21
N THR A 233 -9.06 12.97 -3.48
CA THR A 233 -10.40 12.82 -4.06
C THR A 233 -11.12 11.60 -3.51
N ALA A 234 -12.45 11.60 -3.58
CA ALA A 234 -13.28 10.46 -3.21
C ALA A 234 -13.66 9.64 -4.46
N TYR A 235 -13.70 8.32 -4.29
CA TYR A 235 -14.13 7.37 -5.33
C TYR A 235 -15.46 6.76 -4.90
N ASN A 236 -16.56 7.30 -5.41
CA ASN A 236 -17.90 6.88 -5.05
C ASN A 236 -18.41 5.80 -6.00
N ASN A 237 -19.13 4.80 -5.48
CA ASN A 237 -19.68 3.69 -6.25
C ASN A 237 -18.63 3.03 -7.18
N ALA A 238 -17.39 2.91 -6.70
CA ALA A 238 -16.29 2.34 -7.47
C ALA A 238 -16.31 0.81 -7.43
N ARG A 239 -16.02 0.19 -8.59
CA ARG A 239 -15.58 -1.20 -8.67
C ARG A 239 -14.16 -1.27 -8.12
N LEU A 240 -13.97 -1.92 -6.99
CA LEU A 240 -12.69 -2.05 -6.32
C LEU A 240 -12.01 -3.34 -6.72
N GLN A 241 -10.74 -3.20 -7.13
CA GLN A 241 -9.84 -4.31 -7.42
C GLN A 241 -8.51 -4.08 -6.70
N LEU A 242 -7.87 -5.18 -6.27
CA LEU A 242 -6.59 -5.16 -5.57
C LEU A 242 -5.63 -6.11 -6.27
N ILE A 243 -4.41 -5.68 -6.49
CA ILE A 243 -3.36 -6.53 -7.04
C ILE A 243 -2.34 -6.86 -5.97
N ALA A 244 -2.20 -8.15 -5.69
CA ALA A 244 -1.12 -8.70 -4.88
C ALA A 244 0.04 -9.12 -5.77
N GLY A 245 1.23 -8.66 -5.43
CA GLY A 245 2.46 -8.87 -6.18
C GLY A 245 3.27 -7.59 -6.32
N THR A 246 4.50 -7.70 -6.81
CA THR A 246 5.41 -6.56 -6.99
C THR A 246 5.48 -6.19 -8.47
N VAL A 247 4.85 -5.07 -8.83
CA VAL A 247 4.92 -4.51 -10.18
C VAL A 247 6.26 -3.78 -10.33
N ASN A 248 7.02 -4.12 -11.37
CA ASN A 248 8.25 -3.41 -11.69
C ASN A 248 7.94 -2.02 -12.25
N ARG A 249 8.55 -0.99 -11.68
CA ARG A 249 8.40 0.40 -12.11
C ARG A 249 9.78 1.05 -12.23
N THR A 250 9.95 1.84 -13.28
CA THR A 250 11.05 2.79 -13.33
C THR A 250 10.71 3.94 -12.38
N GLN A 251 11.50 4.10 -11.31
CA GLN A 251 11.30 5.22 -10.39
C GLN A 251 11.92 6.50 -10.97
N PRO A 252 11.19 7.62 -11.04
CA PRO A 252 11.83 8.91 -11.13
C PRO A 252 12.59 9.17 -9.82
N GLU A 253 13.77 9.79 -9.89
CA GLU A 253 14.59 10.14 -8.72
C GLU A 253 13.76 10.92 -7.70
N ARG A 254 13.68 10.41 -6.46
CA ARG A 254 12.86 10.99 -5.39
C ARG A 254 13.68 11.54 -4.23
N ALA A 255 13.25 12.70 -3.73
CA ALA A 255 13.60 13.22 -2.40
C ALA A 255 12.74 12.54 -1.31
N PRO A 256 13.25 12.30 -0.07
CA PRO A 256 12.55 11.55 0.96
C PRO A 256 11.51 12.38 1.74
N MET A 257 10.36 11.78 2.06
CA MET A 257 9.31 12.34 2.92
C MET A 257 8.99 11.46 4.13
N PRO A 258 8.55 12.03 5.29
CA PRO A 258 8.34 11.31 6.53
C PRO A 258 6.94 10.69 6.67
N MET A 259 6.88 9.60 7.46
CA MET A 259 5.71 8.74 7.70
C MET A 259 4.99 9.10 9.01
N MET A 260 3.66 9.17 8.99
CA MET A 260 2.81 9.22 10.20
C MET A 260 1.84 8.05 10.25
N ALA A 261 1.67 7.46 11.45
CA ALA A 261 0.78 6.33 11.72
C ALA A 261 -0.53 6.77 12.41
N LYS A 262 -1.65 6.12 12.11
CA LYS A 262 -2.95 6.30 12.79
C LYS A 262 -3.68 4.99 13.03
N THR A 263 -4.44 4.93 14.12
CA THR A 263 -5.15 3.80 14.71
C THR A 263 -6.49 3.45 14.06
N MET A 264 -6.91 2.17 14.18
CA MET A 264 -8.04 1.53 13.51
C MET A 264 -9.30 1.37 14.36
N ALA A 265 -10.47 1.31 13.70
CA ALA A 265 -11.76 0.88 14.24
C ALA A 265 -12.28 -0.36 13.46
N MET A 266 -12.94 -1.31 14.16
CA MET A 266 -13.46 -2.56 13.61
C MET A 266 -14.87 -2.39 13.02
N ALA A 267 -15.18 -3.11 11.93
CA ALA A 267 -16.49 -3.18 11.29
C ALA A 267 -16.87 -4.62 10.92
N ASP A 268 -18.19 -4.89 10.87
CA ASP A 268 -18.84 -6.20 10.70
C ASP A 268 -18.60 -6.91 9.35
N ALA A 269 -18.77 -8.24 9.37
CA ALA A 269 -18.44 -9.17 8.31
C ALA A 269 -19.24 -8.95 7.01
N ALA A 270 -18.54 -8.71 5.89
CA ALA A 270 -19.07 -8.67 4.53
C ALA A 270 -18.56 -9.89 3.72
N ALA A 271 -19.24 -10.22 2.60
CA ALA A 271 -18.86 -11.33 1.73
C ALA A 271 -17.40 -11.23 1.22
N PRO A 272 -16.69 -12.37 1.07
CA PRO A 272 -15.29 -12.38 0.64
C PRO A 272 -15.10 -11.88 -0.81
N MET A 273 -13.86 -11.47 -1.14
CA MET A 273 -13.48 -11.04 -2.48
C MET A 273 -13.28 -12.25 -3.41
N GLN A 274 -13.58 -12.06 -4.71
CA GLN A 274 -13.25 -13.07 -5.75
C GLN A 274 -11.80 -12.87 -6.20
N GLU A 275 -11.07 -13.97 -6.36
CA GLU A 275 -9.68 -13.99 -6.79
C GLU A 275 -9.57 -14.57 -8.20
N GLU A 276 -8.72 -13.95 -9.05
CA GLU A 276 -8.32 -14.47 -10.35
C GLU A 276 -6.84 -14.17 -10.65
N GLY A 277 -6.21 -15.03 -11.46
CA GLY A 277 -4.84 -14.80 -11.92
C GLY A 277 -4.79 -13.69 -12.98
N LEU A 278 -3.90 -12.72 -12.81
CA LEU A 278 -3.63 -11.66 -13.78
C LEU A 278 -2.13 -11.61 -14.09
N PHE A 279 -1.70 -12.21 -15.23
CA PHE A 279 -0.28 -12.41 -15.56
C PHE A 279 0.42 -13.19 -14.44
N GLU A 280 1.44 -12.65 -13.79
CA GLU A 280 2.14 -13.24 -12.63
C GLU A 280 1.66 -12.68 -11.29
N TYR A 281 0.50 -12.03 -11.25
CA TYR A 281 -0.11 -11.40 -10.09
C TYR A 281 -1.46 -12.04 -9.75
N HIS A 282 -1.96 -11.75 -8.57
CA HIS A 282 -3.31 -12.12 -8.16
C HIS A 282 -4.18 -10.89 -8.03
N LEU A 283 -5.31 -10.90 -8.73
CA LEU A 283 -6.32 -9.85 -8.73
C LEU A 283 -7.48 -10.26 -7.83
N TYR A 284 -7.78 -9.46 -6.84
CA TYR A 284 -8.93 -9.63 -5.94
C TYR A 284 -9.97 -8.58 -6.28
N THR A 285 -11.17 -9.01 -6.63
CA THR A 285 -12.28 -8.13 -6.98
C THR A 285 -13.33 -8.15 -5.88
N LEU A 286 -13.75 -6.97 -5.41
CA LEU A 286 -14.87 -6.84 -4.51
C LEU A 286 -16.18 -6.95 -5.30
N ASP A 287 -17.06 -7.89 -4.95
CA ASP A 287 -18.30 -8.20 -5.68
C ASP A 287 -19.33 -7.07 -5.71
N ARG A 288 -19.21 -6.10 -4.82
CA ARG A 288 -20.11 -4.95 -4.71
C ARG A 288 -19.39 -3.64 -4.98
N LEU A 289 -20.10 -2.66 -5.49
CA LEU A 289 -19.61 -1.29 -5.55
C LEU A 289 -19.37 -0.75 -4.14
N THR A 290 -18.35 0.09 -4.00
CA THR A 290 -17.97 0.66 -2.71
C THR A 290 -17.54 2.11 -2.84
N ASN A 291 -17.63 2.85 -1.74
CA ASN A 291 -17.12 4.22 -1.65
C ASN A 291 -15.76 4.22 -0.95
N LEU A 292 -14.78 4.91 -1.52
CA LEU A 292 -13.50 5.20 -0.89
C LEU A 292 -13.42 6.73 -0.71
N LEU A 293 -13.80 7.21 0.47
CA LEU A 293 -13.77 8.65 0.75
C LEU A 293 -12.34 9.15 0.91
N ASP A 294 -12.11 10.42 0.60
CA ASP A 294 -10.80 11.01 0.82
C ASP A 294 -10.45 11.05 2.32
N ASN A 295 -9.17 10.88 2.63
CA ASN A 295 -8.65 10.76 4.01
C ASN A 295 -9.35 9.67 4.85
N GLN A 296 -9.79 8.57 4.21
CA GLN A 296 -10.45 7.44 4.84
C GLN A 296 -9.56 6.21 4.88
N THR A 297 -9.58 5.52 6.03
CA THR A 297 -9.15 4.11 6.13
C THR A 297 -10.39 3.22 6.20
N LYS A 298 -10.46 2.21 5.35
CA LYS A 298 -11.59 1.29 5.20
C LYS A 298 -11.13 -0.15 5.26
N GLN A 299 -11.89 -1.01 5.93
CA GLN A 299 -11.67 -2.45 5.91
C GLN A 299 -12.75 -3.16 5.10
N VAL A 300 -12.34 -4.16 4.31
CA VAL A 300 -13.21 -5.07 3.58
C VAL A 300 -12.76 -6.50 3.83
N ALA A 301 -13.72 -7.45 3.87
CA ALA A 301 -13.40 -8.86 4.06
C ALA A 301 -12.64 -9.39 2.83
N LEU A 302 -11.54 -10.11 3.09
CA LEU A 302 -10.74 -10.77 2.06
C LEU A 302 -11.12 -12.25 1.95
N LEU A 303 -11.08 -12.96 3.07
CA LEU A 303 -11.40 -14.37 3.16
C LEU A 303 -11.89 -14.73 4.58
N SER A 304 -12.58 -15.87 4.67
CA SER A 304 -12.90 -16.51 5.95
C SER A 304 -12.68 -18.02 5.80
N ALA A 305 -11.84 -18.59 6.65
CA ALA A 305 -11.53 -20.00 6.68
C ALA A 305 -11.77 -20.57 8.08
N GLN A 306 -12.40 -21.73 8.17
CA GLN A 306 -12.76 -22.34 9.44
C GLN A 306 -12.11 -23.71 9.59
N LYS A 307 -11.79 -24.08 10.84
CA LYS A 307 -11.23 -25.39 11.22
C LYS A 307 -9.97 -25.77 10.43
N VAL A 308 -9.16 -24.79 10.12
CA VAL A 308 -7.86 -25.00 9.45
C VAL A 308 -6.95 -25.75 10.40
N LYS A 309 -6.46 -26.93 10.02
CA LYS A 309 -5.54 -27.72 10.85
C LYS A 309 -4.23 -27.00 11.02
N VAL A 310 -3.70 -27.05 12.25
CA VAL A 310 -2.41 -26.48 12.62
C VAL A 310 -1.56 -27.46 13.37
N ASP A 311 -0.24 -27.37 13.15
CA ASP A 311 0.76 -28.10 13.91
C ASP A 311 1.56 -27.09 14.76
N LYS A 312 1.79 -27.45 16.04
CA LYS A 312 2.59 -26.65 16.98
C LYS A 312 3.98 -27.21 17.11
N GLU A 313 5.01 -26.39 16.94
CA GLU A 313 6.41 -26.77 17.09
C GLU A 313 7.09 -25.95 18.20
N PHE A 314 7.86 -26.62 19.06
CA PHE A 314 8.81 -25.99 19.97
C PHE A 314 10.22 -26.12 19.36
N ARG A 315 10.80 -25.00 18.93
CA ARG A 315 12.08 -25.00 18.21
C ARG A 315 13.16 -24.24 18.97
N LEU A 316 14.27 -24.93 19.28
CA LEU A 316 15.45 -24.37 19.92
C LEU A 316 16.57 -24.30 18.89
N THR A 317 16.96 -23.11 18.47
CA THR A 317 18.01 -22.91 17.45
C THR A 317 19.29 -22.46 18.12
N GLY A 318 20.40 -23.15 17.84
CA GLY A 318 21.76 -22.81 18.26
C GLY A 318 22.37 -21.70 17.42
N GLY A 319 23.62 -21.34 17.70
CA GLY A 319 24.42 -20.39 16.91
C GLY A 319 25.55 -21.09 16.17
N ASP A 320 25.78 -20.68 14.92
CA ASP A 320 26.86 -21.20 14.06
C ASP A 320 28.26 -20.95 14.65
N TRP A 321 28.41 -19.85 15.39
CA TRP A 321 29.65 -19.47 16.04
C TRP A 321 30.07 -20.41 17.18
N TYR A 322 29.17 -21.25 17.72
CA TYR A 322 29.49 -22.21 18.78
C TYR A 322 30.60 -23.16 18.37
N TYR A 323 30.72 -23.46 17.10
CA TYR A 323 31.62 -24.46 16.55
C TYR A 323 33.01 -23.92 16.21
N ALA A 324 33.19 -22.58 16.22
CA ALA A 324 34.44 -21.94 15.81
C ALA A 324 35.45 -21.69 16.96
N GLY A 325 35.03 -21.82 18.21
CA GLY A 325 35.85 -21.46 19.39
C GLY A 325 35.62 -22.33 20.59
N GLN A 326 36.45 -22.11 21.63
CA GLN A 326 36.32 -22.74 22.93
C GLN A 326 35.45 -21.88 23.84
N TYR A 327 34.39 -22.47 24.37
CA TYR A 327 33.43 -21.86 25.27
C TYR A 327 33.17 -22.78 26.47
N GLY A 328 32.55 -22.27 27.51
CA GLY A 328 32.01 -23.06 28.62
C GLY A 328 30.50 -23.17 28.53
N ASP A 329 29.79 -22.40 29.37
CA ASP A 329 28.35 -22.28 29.33
C ASP A 329 27.94 -21.48 28.07
N LEU A 330 27.08 -22.05 27.22
CA LEU A 330 26.55 -21.42 26.00
C LEU A 330 25.16 -20.80 26.19
N GLY A 331 24.54 -21.07 27.32
CA GLY A 331 23.26 -20.49 27.72
C GLY A 331 22.58 -21.30 28.81
N LYS A 332 21.92 -20.57 29.72
CA LYS A 332 21.11 -21.16 30.80
C LYS A 332 19.67 -20.67 30.65
N LYS A 333 18.72 -21.57 30.93
CA LYS A 333 17.27 -21.29 30.78
C LYS A 333 16.89 -20.76 29.40
N LEU A 334 17.57 -21.25 28.35
CA LEU A 334 17.17 -21.00 26.97
C LEU A 334 15.76 -21.49 26.79
N LYS A 335 14.94 -20.72 26.08
CA LYS A 335 13.53 -21.04 25.82
C LYS A 335 13.33 -21.37 24.35
N PRO A 336 12.70 -22.51 24.03
CA PRO A 336 12.31 -22.78 22.64
C PRO A 336 11.31 -21.74 22.14
N SER A 337 11.48 -21.30 20.90
CA SER A 337 10.46 -20.53 20.18
C SER A 337 9.26 -21.42 19.88
N VAL A 338 8.07 -20.86 20.00
CA VAL A 338 6.79 -21.53 19.68
C VAL A 338 6.38 -21.12 18.27
N PHE A 339 6.30 -22.10 17.39
CA PHE A 339 5.78 -21.93 16.05
C PHE A 339 4.42 -22.62 15.89
N MET A 340 3.62 -22.05 15.00
CA MET A 340 2.38 -22.65 14.52
C MET A 340 2.45 -22.72 13.00
N GLU A 341 2.15 -23.88 12.42
CA GLU A 341 2.21 -24.13 11.01
C GLU A 341 0.84 -24.56 10.48
N PHE A 342 0.46 -24.08 9.30
CA PHE A 342 -0.70 -24.58 8.55
C PHE A 342 -0.42 -24.51 7.05
N THR A 343 -1.07 -25.37 6.26
CA THR A 343 -0.96 -25.37 4.81
C THR A 343 -2.14 -24.64 4.18
N ASN A 344 -1.86 -23.71 3.26
CA ASN A 344 -2.87 -22.99 2.47
C ASN A 344 -3.53 -23.93 1.44
N LYS A 345 -4.38 -24.82 1.88
CA LYS A 345 -4.98 -25.89 1.07
C LYS A 345 -6.46 -26.05 1.38
N ALA A 346 -7.28 -26.14 0.33
CA ALA A 346 -8.65 -26.59 0.46
C ALA A 346 -8.68 -28.10 0.75
N GLU A 347 -9.29 -28.52 1.84
CA GLU A 347 -9.51 -29.96 2.10
C GLU A 347 -10.64 -30.49 1.24
N LYS A 348 -10.48 -31.72 0.70
CA LYS A 348 -11.52 -32.37 -0.09
C LYS A 348 -12.76 -32.65 0.77
N GLY A 349 -13.88 -32.04 0.39
CA GLY A 349 -15.19 -32.24 1.06
C GLY A 349 -15.50 -31.22 2.16
N GLU A 350 -14.56 -30.37 2.56
CA GLU A 350 -14.79 -29.26 3.48
C GLU A 350 -14.44 -27.94 2.77
N ASN A 351 -15.39 -27.00 2.73
CA ASN A 351 -15.11 -25.65 2.25
C ASN A 351 -14.47 -24.86 3.40
N THR A 352 -13.17 -25.10 3.61
CA THR A 352 -12.41 -24.43 4.68
C THR A 352 -12.14 -22.97 4.39
N GLY A 353 -12.42 -22.47 3.17
CA GLY A 353 -12.12 -21.10 2.74
C GLY A 353 -10.64 -20.84 2.42
N LEU A 354 -9.76 -21.86 2.54
CA LEU A 354 -8.37 -21.83 2.09
C LEU A 354 -8.21 -22.40 0.68
N GLY A 355 -6.97 -22.36 0.18
CA GLY A 355 -6.63 -22.83 -1.18
C GLY A 355 -6.76 -21.75 -2.23
N VAL A 356 -6.87 -20.50 -1.79
CA VAL A 356 -6.68 -19.29 -2.59
C VAL A 356 -5.35 -18.63 -2.20
N PRO A 357 -4.65 -17.92 -3.09
CA PRO A 357 -3.44 -17.20 -2.72
C PRO A 357 -3.69 -16.25 -1.54
N LEU A 358 -2.75 -16.17 -0.60
CA LEU A 358 -2.83 -15.27 0.53
C LEU A 358 -1.88 -14.09 0.31
N PRO A 359 -2.37 -12.84 0.24
CA PRO A 359 -1.51 -11.67 0.19
C PRO A 359 -0.62 -11.56 1.42
N LYS A 360 0.58 -11.00 1.26
CA LYS A 360 1.46 -10.68 2.40
C LYS A 360 0.74 -9.80 3.42
N GLY A 361 0.94 -10.11 4.71
CA GLY A 361 0.25 -9.40 5.77
C GLY A 361 0.68 -9.83 7.17
N ILE A 362 -0.04 -9.34 8.17
CA ILE A 362 0.19 -9.69 9.58
C ILE A 362 -0.92 -10.64 10.02
N VAL A 363 -0.52 -11.79 10.58
CA VAL A 363 -1.44 -12.76 11.20
C VAL A 363 -1.38 -12.58 12.71
N ARG A 364 -2.50 -12.16 13.31
CA ARG A 364 -2.66 -12.03 14.76
C ARG A 364 -3.41 -13.23 15.30
N VAL A 365 -2.80 -13.92 16.26
CA VAL A 365 -3.36 -15.15 16.82
C VAL A 365 -3.92 -14.89 18.20
N TYR A 366 -5.15 -15.35 18.39
CA TYR A 366 -5.89 -15.28 19.64
C TYR A 366 -6.27 -16.68 20.11
N LYS A 367 -6.40 -16.86 21.42
CA LYS A 367 -6.92 -18.07 22.03
C LYS A 367 -7.89 -17.70 23.15
N LYS A 368 -9.00 -18.42 23.29
CA LYS A 368 -9.94 -18.22 24.39
C LYS A 368 -9.38 -18.75 25.70
N ASP A 369 -9.48 -17.95 26.76
CA ASP A 369 -9.20 -18.38 28.13
C ASP A 369 -10.35 -19.31 28.65
N SER A 370 -10.20 -19.81 29.88
CA SER A 370 -11.19 -20.66 30.51
C SER A 370 -12.56 -20.00 30.74
N ALA A 371 -12.62 -18.68 30.70
CA ALA A 371 -13.85 -17.89 30.77
C ALA A 371 -14.43 -17.55 29.39
N GLY A 372 -13.85 -18.07 28.30
CA GLY A 372 -14.29 -17.86 26.93
C GLY A 372 -13.89 -16.51 26.32
N ARG A 373 -13.00 -15.73 26.98
CA ARG A 373 -12.54 -14.43 26.50
C ARG A 373 -11.31 -14.60 25.62
N ALA A 374 -11.31 -13.97 24.44
CA ALA A 374 -10.16 -13.99 23.53
C ALA A 374 -8.94 -13.26 24.13
N GLN A 375 -7.81 -13.96 24.19
CA GLN A 375 -6.52 -13.42 24.62
C GLN A 375 -5.57 -13.44 23.44
N PHE A 376 -4.85 -12.33 23.22
CA PHE A 376 -3.81 -12.24 22.21
C PHE A 376 -2.61 -13.09 22.63
N ILE A 377 -2.15 -14.01 21.76
CA ILE A 377 -1.06 -14.93 22.07
C ILE A 377 0.18 -14.75 21.18
N GLY A 378 0.10 -13.89 20.15
CA GLY A 378 1.24 -13.53 19.31
C GLY A 378 0.82 -13.10 17.91
N GLU A 379 1.75 -12.50 17.18
CA GLU A 379 1.59 -12.14 15.77
C GLU A 379 2.89 -12.39 15.00
N ASP A 380 2.73 -12.68 13.71
CA ASP A 380 3.85 -12.77 12.77
C ASP A 380 3.44 -12.31 11.38
N ARG A 381 4.43 -12.10 10.53
CA ARG A 381 4.23 -11.70 9.14
C ARG A 381 4.28 -12.90 8.22
N ILE A 382 3.39 -12.90 7.24
CA ILE A 382 3.45 -13.82 6.11
C ILE A 382 3.81 -13.05 4.83
N ASP A 383 4.58 -13.69 3.97
CA ASP A 383 4.78 -13.25 2.60
C ASP A 383 3.59 -13.65 1.72
N HIS A 384 3.62 -13.24 0.45
CA HIS A 384 2.67 -13.75 -0.53
C HIS A 384 2.77 -15.27 -0.59
N THR A 385 1.70 -15.94 -0.18
CA THR A 385 1.66 -17.39 -0.01
C THR A 385 0.74 -18.02 -1.05
N ALA A 386 1.31 -18.82 -1.94
CA ALA A 386 0.55 -19.48 -2.98
C ALA A 386 -0.32 -20.61 -2.42
N LYS A 387 -1.28 -21.08 -3.23
CA LYS A 387 -2.06 -22.28 -2.92
C LYS A 387 -1.14 -23.48 -2.74
N GLY A 388 -1.33 -24.22 -1.64
CA GLY A 388 -0.56 -25.43 -1.30
C GLY A 388 0.71 -25.15 -0.51
N GLU A 389 1.11 -23.90 -0.31
CA GLU A 389 2.27 -23.55 0.50
C GLU A 389 1.95 -23.59 2.00
N THR A 390 2.98 -23.82 2.80
CA THR A 390 2.91 -23.86 4.27
C THR A 390 3.25 -22.50 4.86
N VAL A 391 2.38 -22.00 5.73
CA VAL A 391 2.57 -20.81 6.54
C VAL A 391 3.12 -21.23 7.91
N LYS A 392 4.23 -20.63 8.33
CA LYS A 392 4.85 -20.85 9.63
C LYS A 392 4.91 -19.54 10.41
N LEU A 393 4.24 -19.50 11.57
CA LEU A 393 4.11 -18.31 12.41
C LEU A 393 4.90 -18.49 13.71
N LYS A 394 5.77 -17.55 14.02
CA LYS A 394 6.47 -17.49 15.31
C LYS A 394 5.61 -16.70 16.30
N LEU A 395 5.04 -17.38 17.31
CA LEU A 395 4.11 -16.76 18.27
C LEU A 395 4.78 -16.26 19.55
N GLY A 396 5.99 -16.73 19.86
CA GLY A 396 6.68 -16.33 21.07
C GLY A 396 7.66 -17.40 21.56
N GLU A 397 7.90 -17.45 22.88
CA GLU A 397 8.78 -18.42 23.52
C GLU A 397 8.03 -19.25 24.57
N ALA A 398 8.38 -20.52 24.68
CA ALA A 398 7.79 -21.41 25.67
C ALA A 398 8.21 -21.00 27.10
N PHE A 399 7.25 -20.84 28.01
CA PHE A 399 7.54 -20.49 29.40
C PHE A 399 7.99 -21.71 30.21
N ASP A 400 7.30 -22.85 30.03
CA ASP A 400 7.49 -24.06 30.84
C ASP A 400 8.51 -25.03 30.25
N ILE A 401 9.16 -24.69 29.14
CA ILE A 401 10.20 -25.51 28.53
C ILE A 401 11.51 -24.70 28.57
N THR A 402 12.52 -25.22 29.19
CA THR A 402 13.83 -24.56 29.31
C THR A 402 14.97 -25.51 28.96
N ALA A 403 16.08 -24.94 28.50
CA ALA A 403 17.25 -25.73 28.19
C ALA A 403 18.54 -25.06 28.69
N ASP A 404 19.49 -25.86 29.20
CA ASP A 404 20.83 -25.41 29.52
C ASP A 404 21.82 -26.06 28.55
N LYS A 405 22.65 -25.27 27.91
CA LYS A 405 23.61 -25.69 26.89
C LYS A 405 25.04 -25.40 27.35
N LYS A 406 25.91 -26.36 27.20
CA LYS A 406 27.37 -26.21 27.48
C LYS A 406 28.18 -26.94 26.42
N GLN A 407 29.36 -26.41 26.12
CA GLN A 407 30.43 -27.12 25.43
C GLN A 407 31.18 -27.95 26.45
N THR A 408 31.32 -29.26 26.22
CA THR A 408 31.95 -30.20 27.15
C THR A 408 33.37 -30.54 26.75
N ASP A 409 33.74 -30.38 25.49
CA ASP A 409 35.08 -30.58 24.97
C ASP A 409 35.36 -29.71 23.73
N PHE A 410 36.61 -29.31 23.55
CA PHE A 410 37.07 -28.55 22.39
C PHE A 410 38.52 -28.85 22.09
N GLN A 411 38.82 -29.31 20.90
CA GLN A 411 40.16 -29.65 20.43
C GLN A 411 40.43 -29.09 19.04
N LYS A 412 41.55 -28.41 18.87
CA LYS A 412 42.07 -28.06 17.53
C LYS A 412 43.01 -29.18 17.11
N LEU A 413 42.65 -29.82 15.99
CA LEU A 413 43.45 -30.89 15.42
C LEU A 413 44.43 -30.35 14.39
N ALA A 414 45.70 -30.82 14.42
CA ALA A 414 46.70 -30.47 13.43
C ALA A 414 46.31 -31.07 12.07
N VAL A 415 46.21 -30.26 11.04
CA VAL A 415 46.08 -30.71 9.65
C VAL A 415 47.48 -30.84 9.09
N THR A 416 47.94 -32.08 8.91
CA THR A 416 49.24 -32.39 8.26
C THR A 416 49.01 -32.65 6.77
N GLY A 417 49.67 -31.86 5.89
CA GLY A 417 49.63 -32.04 4.43
C GLY A 417 50.08 -30.82 3.67
N PHE A 418 50.59 -31.01 2.44
CA PHE A 418 51.17 -29.94 1.58
C PHE A 418 50.25 -28.82 1.19
N ASN A 419 48.92 -29.00 1.41
CA ASN A 419 47.88 -28.01 1.13
C ASN A 419 47.05 -27.65 2.38
N ALA A 420 47.62 -27.82 3.58
CA ALA A 420 46.95 -27.48 4.83
C ALA A 420 46.75 -25.95 4.91
N ARG A 421 45.54 -25.45 4.64
CA ARG A 421 45.18 -24.09 4.98
C ARG A 421 45.17 -23.94 6.50
N PRO A 422 45.64 -22.81 7.07
CA PRO A 422 45.56 -22.52 8.51
C PRO A 422 44.12 -22.17 8.89
N GLY A 423 43.23 -23.12 8.84
CA GLY A 423 41.80 -22.96 9.12
C GLY A 423 41.24 -24.13 9.91
N GLY A 424 42.08 -24.88 10.52
CA GLY A 424 41.83 -25.79 11.62
C GLY A 424 40.70 -26.80 11.46
N LEU A 425 41.07 -28.04 11.55
CA LEU A 425 40.15 -29.12 11.87
C LEU A 425 39.83 -29.01 13.37
N ILE A 426 38.58 -28.86 13.71
CA ILE A 426 38.11 -28.73 15.10
C ILE A 426 37.26 -29.94 15.45
N GLU A 427 37.49 -30.49 16.63
CA GLU A 427 36.61 -31.47 17.24
C GLU A 427 36.04 -30.90 18.53
N THR A 428 34.71 -30.92 18.66
CA THR A 428 34.02 -30.31 19.79
C THR A 428 32.82 -31.14 20.23
N ALA A 429 32.54 -31.12 21.52
CA ALA A 429 31.42 -31.84 22.10
C ALA A 429 30.53 -30.92 22.93
N TYR A 430 29.23 -31.22 22.93
CA TYR A 430 28.22 -30.42 23.59
C TYR A 430 27.27 -31.29 24.42
N GLN A 431 26.65 -30.64 25.39
CA GLN A 431 25.54 -31.17 26.15
C GLN A 431 24.43 -30.14 26.25
N LEU A 432 23.19 -30.56 25.96
CA LEU A 432 21.97 -29.77 26.08
C LEU A 432 21.00 -30.52 26.99
N GLU A 433 20.72 -29.98 28.18
CA GLU A 433 19.69 -30.51 29.07
C GLU A 433 18.39 -29.74 28.85
N ILE A 434 17.35 -30.40 28.38
CA ILE A 434 16.02 -29.84 28.13
C ILE A 434 15.09 -30.27 29.25
N ARG A 435 14.40 -29.33 29.90
CA ARG A 435 13.42 -29.52 30.95
C ARG A 435 12.05 -29.13 30.52
N ASN A 436 11.06 -29.95 30.81
CA ASN A 436 9.66 -29.71 30.57
C ASN A 436 8.89 -29.66 31.90
N ALA A 437 8.34 -28.49 32.26
CA ALA A 437 7.52 -28.33 33.47
C ALA A 437 6.00 -28.50 33.19
N LYS A 438 5.63 -28.83 31.94
CA LYS A 438 4.22 -29.09 31.57
C LYS A 438 3.81 -30.48 32.08
N SER A 439 2.49 -30.65 32.34
CA SER A 439 1.85 -31.92 32.70
C SER A 439 1.70 -32.89 31.51
N GLU A 440 2.13 -32.49 30.31
CA GLU A 440 2.11 -33.30 29.09
C GLU A 440 3.52 -33.50 28.53
N LYS A 441 3.70 -34.61 27.82
CA LYS A 441 4.90 -34.85 27.02
C LYS A 441 4.99 -33.86 25.84
N VAL A 442 6.17 -33.32 25.59
CA VAL A 442 6.42 -32.40 24.45
C VAL A 442 7.55 -32.93 23.57
N VAL A 443 7.54 -32.55 22.31
CA VAL A 443 8.66 -32.73 21.38
C VAL A 443 9.29 -31.37 21.14
N VAL A 444 10.61 -31.29 21.35
CA VAL A 444 11.41 -30.09 21.09
C VAL A 444 12.32 -30.35 19.89
N THR A 445 12.18 -29.58 18.87
CA THR A 445 13.06 -29.57 17.68
C THR A 445 14.31 -28.75 18.02
N VAL A 446 15.44 -29.39 18.10
CA VAL A 446 16.75 -28.74 18.31
C VAL A 446 17.46 -28.62 16.98
N VAL A 447 17.80 -27.40 16.60
CA VAL A 447 18.46 -27.07 15.33
C VAL A 447 19.84 -26.47 15.64
N GLU A 448 20.87 -27.12 15.16
CA GLU A 448 22.27 -26.64 15.31
C GLU A 448 22.81 -26.28 13.93
N PRO A 449 22.98 -24.98 13.63
CA PRO A 449 23.71 -24.56 12.45
C PRO A 449 25.21 -24.85 12.65
N ILE A 450 25.80 -25.63 11.71
CA ILE A 450 27.20 -26.03 11.77
C ILE A 450 27.85 -25.56 10.47
N ALA A 451 28.67 -24.51 10.56
CA ALA A 451 29.39 -23.99 9.40
C ALA A 451 30.54 -24.91 8.97
N GLY A 452 30.90 -24.89 7.68
CA GLY A 452 32.00 -25.72 7.13
C GLY A 452 31.61 -27.15 6.79
N GLU A 453 32.62 -27.97 6.51
CA GLU A 453 32.45 -29.42 6.31
C GLU A 453 32.42 -30.11 7.66
N TRP A 454 31.30 -30.77 7.99
CA TRP A 454 31.17 -31.38 9.31
C TRP A 454 30.79 -32.86 9.28
N GLN A 455 31.20 -33.58 10.29
CA GLN A 455 30.87 -34.98 10.51
C GLN A 455 30.48 -35.18 11.98
N MET A 456 29.31 -35.76 12.22
CA MET A 456 28.90 -36.20 13.53
C MET A 456 29.70 -37.45 13.91
N LEU A 457 30.42 -37.39 15.03
CA LEU A 457 31.25 -38.51 15.53
C LEU A 457 30.50 -39.35 16.54
N GLN A 458 29.72 -38.70 17.40
CA GLN A 458 28.97 -39.37 18.47
C GLN A 458 27.74 -38.53 18.82
N GLU A 459 26.63 -39.17 19.06
CA GLU A 459 25.41 -38.52 19.51
C GLU A 459 24.53 -39.46 20.34
N SER A 460 23.76 -38.89 21.28
CA SER A 460 22.83 -39.66 22.13
C SER A 460 21.49 -39.94 21.46
N HIS A 461 21.11 -39.14 20.47
CA HIS A 461 19.89 -39.25 19.67
C HIS A 461 20.27 -39.01 18.19
N PRO A 462 19.66 -39.72 17.25
CA PRO A 462 20.01 -39.56 15.84
C PRO A 462 19.54 -38.20 15.30
N HIS A 463 20.42 -37.50 14.58
CA HIS A 463 20.08 -36.25 13.89
C HIS A 463 19.56 -36.51 12.47
N LYS A 464 18.80 -35.53 11.96
CA LYS A 464 18.51 -35.39 10.55
C LYS A 464 19.28 -34.17 9.99
N LYS A 465 19.67 -34.21 8.72
CA LYS A 465 20.19 -33.02 8.03
C LYS A 465 19.03 -32.30 7.37
N GLU A 466 18.72 -31.10 7.83
CA GLU A 466 17.73 -30.24 7.18
C GLU A 466 18.38 -29.48 5.99
N THR A 467 19.63 -29.06 6.18
CA THR A 467 20.49 -28.46 5.16
C THR A 467 21.91 -29.04 5.23
N ALA A 468 22.78 -28.69 4.30
CA ALA A 468 24.20 -29.07 4.33
C ALA A 468 24.90 -28.59 5.62
N HIS A 469 24.41 -27.50 6.20
CA HIS A 469 25.00 -26.81 7.35
C HIS A 469 24.14 -26.86 8.62
N SER A 470 23.22 -27.82 8.75
CA SER A 470 22.41 -27.97 9.97
C SER A 470 22.21 -29.42 10.37
N ALA A 471 22.33 -29.68 11.68
CA ALA A 471 21.88 -30.89 12.33
C ALA A 471 20.59 -30.61 13.10
N VAL A 472 19.59 -31.48 12.98
CA VAL A 472 18.27 -31.34 13.61
C VAL A 472 17.93 -32.60 14.39
N TRP A 473 17.53 -32.42 15.66
CA TRP A 473 17.04 -33.50 16.51
C TRP A 473 15.61 -33.22 16.96
N GLU A 474 14.77 -34.24 16.97
CA GLU A 474 13.44 -34.22 17.57
C GLU A 474 13.52 -34.90 18.94
N ILE A 475 13.56 -34.10 19.98
CA ILE A 475 13.76 -34.61 21.36
C ILE A 475 12.43 -34.67 22.10
N SER A 476 12.03 -35.89 22.42
CA SER A 476 10.84 -36.16 23.21
C SER A 476 11.11 -35.99 24.69
N VAL A 477 10.52 -34.98 25.35
CA VAL A 477 10.71 -34.68 26.76
C VAL A 477 9.44 -35.07 27.53
N PRO A 478 9.53 -35.99 28.51
CA PRO A 478 8.35 -36.42 29.27
C PRO A 478 7.71 -35.28 30.07
N ALA A 479 6.47 -35.45 30.47
CA ALA A 479 5.81 -34.55 31.41
C ALA A 479 6.62 -34.38 32.68
N GLU A 480 6.71 -33.15 33.19
CA GLU A 480 7.44 -32.79 34.43
C GLU A 480 8.86 -33.40 34.51
N GLY A 481 9.49 -33.57 33.31
CA GLY A 481 10.73 -34.34 33.21
C GLY A 481 11.84 -33.58 32.46
N LYS A 482 12.92 -34.29 32.24
CA LYS A 482 14.08 -33.77 31.52
C LYS A 482 14.71 -34.82 30.63
N VAL A 483 15.40 -34.36 29.57
CA VAL A 483 16.21 -35.18 28.66
C VAL A 483 17.49 -34.45 28.36
N THR A 484 18.61 -35.21 28.27
CA THR A 484 19.91 -34.69 27.90
C THR A 484 20.30 -35.18 26.51
N LEU A 485 20.48 -34.25 25.59
CA LEU A 485 21.06 -34.46 24.26
C LEU A 485 22.58 -34.19 24.38
N THR A 486 23.39 -35.14 23.89
CA THR A 486 24.85 -34.94 23.78
C THR A 486 25.29 -35.26 22.36
N TRP A 487 26.26 -34.49 21.84
CA TRP A 487 26.87 -34.77 20.55
C TRP A 487 28.30 -34.32 20.48
N ARG A 488 29.08 -35.00 19.65
CA ARG A 488 30.46 -34.68 19.30
C ARG A 488 30.55 -34.55 17.77
N VAL A 489 31.11 -33.47 17.33
CA VAL A 489 31.20 -33.15 15.89
C VAL A 489 32.63 -32.72 15.54
N ARG A 490 33.08 -33.14 14.38
CA ARG A 490 34.30 -32.67 13.75
C ARG A 490 33.93 -31.69 12.64
N VAL A 491 34.56 -30.52 12.66
CA VAL A 491 34.27 -29.44 11.68
C VAL A 491 35.60 -29.04 11.02
N LYS A 492 35.58 -28.94 9.70
CA LYS A 492 36.67 -28.45 8.88
C LYS A 492 36.24 -27.13 8.23
N TYR A 493 37.01 -26.07 8.47
CA TYR A 493 36.81 -24.75 7.95
C TYR A 493 37.65 -24.45 6.72
#